data_e86c930bc79be3b261a87cdec5b7ab5b
#
_entry.id   e86c930bc79be3b261a87cdec5b7ab5b
#
_cell.length_a   1.000
_cell.length_b   1.000
_cell.length_c   1.000
_cell.angle_alpha   90.00
_cell.angle_beta   90.00
_cell.angle_gamma   90.00
#
_symmetry.space_group_name_H-M   'P 1'
#
loop_
_entity.id
_entity.type
_entity.pdbx_description
1 polymer ?
#
loop_
_entity_poly.entity_id
_entity_poly.type
_entity_poly.pdbx_seq_one_letter_code
_entity_poly.pdbx_strand_id
1 'polypeptide(L)'
;MLVIVIIRAWTLPNADVGLKYMFVPGYAVKAGFFDKAPGFMEVLATAGGQMFFSLSLAMGAMITYGSYVKPEVNLNKAINQIEIFDTGVAFLAGAMIIPAVYVFSGTEGMGAGPSLMFISLPKVFSAMGKAGTFVGILFFVTAIFATLSSCISVLESI
;
A
#
# COMPACT_ATOMS: atom_id res chain seq x y z
N MET A 1 -11.24 9.38 -1.18
CA MET A 1 -11.43 8.17 -2.00
C MET A 1 -11.02 6.91 -1.25
N LEU A 2 -9.77 6.76 -0.76
CA LEU A 2 -9.32 5.56 -0.03
C LEU A 2 -10.26 5.17 1.11
N VAL A 3 -10.68 6.12 1.94
CA VAL A 3 -11.60 5.87 3.07
C VAL A 3 -12.91 5.24 2.65
N ILE A 4 -13.51 5.69 1.54
CA ILE A 4 -14.77 5.13 1.02
C ILE A 4 -14.58 3.66 0.61
N VAL A 5 -13.47 3.36 -0.06
CA VAL A 5 -13.15 1.99 -0.48
C VAL A 5 -12.82 1.11 0.72
N ILE A 6 -12.14 1.65 1.74
CA ILE A 6 -11.87 0.95 3.01
C ILE A 6 -13.18 0.56 3.70
N ILE A 7 -14.09 1.52 3.89
CA ILE A 7 -15.39 1.26 4.53
C ILE A 7 -16.11 0.15 3.76
N ARG A 8 -16.11 0.20 2.44
CA ARG A 8 -16.73 -0.84 1.63
C ARG A 8 -16.03 -2.19 1.74
N ALA A 9 -14.70 -2.21 1.73
CA ALA A 9 -13.92 -3.44 1.90
C ALA A 9 -14.21 -4.11 3.26
N TRP A 10 -14.36 -3.33 4.31
CA TRP A 10 -14.65 -3.83 5.66
C TRP A 10 -16.08 -4.31 5.84
N THR A 11 -17.02 -3.83 5.03
CA THR A 11 -18.43 -4.29 5.05
C THR A 11 -18.67 -5.54 4.20
N LEU A 12 -17.64 -6.07 3.54
CA LEU A 12 -17.75 -7.32 2.81
C LEU A 12 -17.84 -8.52 3.78
N PRO A 13 -18.59 -9.58 3.42
CA PRO A 13 -18.64 -10.80 4.23
C PRO A 13 -17.23 -11.42 4.35
N ASN A 14 -16.85 -11.86 5.54
CA ASN A 14 -15.54 -12.43 5.89
C ASN A 14 -14.35 -11.43 5.83
N ALA A 15 -14.56 -10.13 5.73
CA ALA A 15 -13.51 -9.13 5.79
C ALA A 15 -12.76 -9.12 7.14
N ASP A 16 -13.41 -9.59 8.20
CA ASP A 16 -12.86 -9.71 9.56
C ASP A 16 -11.59 -10.58 9.62
N VAL A 17 -11.51 -11.60 8.76
CA VAL A 17 -10.33 -12.47 8.68
C VAL A 17 -9.12 -11.69 8.14
N GLY A 18 -9.30 -10.90 7.09
CA GLY A 18 -8.25 -10.04 6.55
C GLY A 18 -7.81 -8.96 7.56
N LEU A 19 -8.75 -8.39 8.31
CA LEU A 19 -8.44 -7.45 9.38
C LEU A 19 -7.66 -8.11 10.52
N LYS A 20 -8.06 -9.30 10.95
CA LYS A 20 -7.32 -10.07 11.95
C LYS A 20 -5.91 -10.44 11.48
N TYR A 21 -5.76 -10.77 10.19
CA TYR A 21 -4.44 -11.00 9.60
C TYR A 21 -3.53 -9.78 9.74
N MET A 22 -4.05 -8.57 9.52
CA MET A 22 -3.29 -7.33 9.58
C MET A 22 -2.98 -6.89 11.02
N PHE A 23 -3.95 -7.02 11.95
CA PHE A 23 -3.87 -6.39 13.27
C PHE A 23 -3.55 -7.36 14.41
N VAL A 24 -3.75 -8.67 14.23
CA VAL A 24 -3.56 -9.65 15.30
C VAL A 24 -2.27 -10.42 15.09
N PRO A 25 -1.23 -10.18 15.91
CA PRO A 25 0.03 -10.92 15.82
C PRO A 25 -0.19 -12.44 15.94
N GLY A 26 0.44 -13.19 15.06
CA GLY A 26 0.36 -14.66 15.06
C GLY A 26 -0.96 -15.24 14.51
N TYR A 27 -1.95 -14.41 14.15
CA TYR A 27 -3.18 -14.89 13.51
C TYR A 27 -2.89 -15.58 12.17
N ALA A 28 -1.96 -15.04 11.39
CA ALA A 28 -1.55 -15.59 10.11
C ALA A 28 -1.07 -17.05 10.20
N VAL A 29 -0.32 -17.40 11.25
CA VAL A 29 0.13 -18.78 11.50
C VAL A 29 -1.03 -19.67 11.95
N LYS A 30 -1.86 -19.18 12.88
CA LYS A 30 -3.01 -19.92 13.40
C LYS A 30 -4.07 -20.21 12.33
N ALA A 31 -4.21 -19.31 11.38
CA ALA A 31 -5.17 -19.43 10.27
C ALA A 31 -4.60 -20.16 9.04
N GLY A 32 -3.34 -20.66 9.11
CA GLY A 32 -2.72 -21.45 8.05
C GLY A 32 -2.22 -20.63 6.85
N PHE A 33 -1.99 -19.31 7.02
CA PHE A 33 -1.37 -18.49 5.97
C PHE A 33 0.15 -18.74 5.87
N PHE A 34 0.78 -19.07 6.98
CA PHE A 34 2.19 -19.42 7.07
C PHE A 34 2.38 -20.65 7.94
N ASP A 35 3.29 -21.53 7.54
CA ASP A 35 3.65 -22.73 8.31
C ASP A 35 4.34 -22.36 9.63
N LYS A 36 5.11 -21.27 9.62
CA LYS A 36 5.85 -20.78 10.78
C LYS A 36 5.87 -19.25 10.79
N ALA A 37 5.83 -18.68 12.00
CA ALA A 37 6.03 -17.24 12.16
C ALA A 37 7.43 -16.85 11.68
N PRO A 38 7.57 -15.83 10.83
CA PRO A 38 8.88 -15.34 10.41
C PRO A 38 9.67 -14.81 11.62
N GLY A 39 10.98 -14.95 11.57
CA GLY A 39 11.87 -14.44 12.62
C GLY A 39 11.83 -12.90 12.69
N PHE A 40 12.05 -12.34 13.88
CA PHE A 40 12.05 -10.88 14.06
C PHE A 40 13.04 -10.17 13.10
N MET A 41 14.24 -10.72 12.93
CA MET A 41 15.24 -10.16 12.01
C MET A 41 14.83 -10.25 10.55
N GLU A 42 14.13 -11.30 10.16
CA GLU A 42 13.57 -11.46 8.82
C GLU A 42 12.48 -10.42 8.53
N VAL A 43 11.57 -10.22 9.49
CA VAL A 43 10.54 -9.18 9.40
C VAL A 43 11.18 -7.80 9.31
N LEU A 44 12.16 -7.52 10.16
CA LEU A 44 12.86 -6.23 10.19
C LEU A 44 13.61 -5.96 8.87
N ALA A 45 14.32 -6.97 8.35
CA ALA A 45 15.03 -6.83 7.08
C ALA A 45 14.08 -6.61 5.90
N THR A 46 12.98 -7.36 5.85
CA THR A 46 11.98 -7.24 4.79
C THR A 46 11.25 -5.89 4.86
N ALA A 47 10.82 -5.48 6.04
CA ALA A 47 10.15 -4.19 6.24
C ALA A 47 11.09 -3.02 5.98
N GLY A 48 12.36 -3.12 6.44
CA GLY A 48 13.39 -2.12 6.16
C GLY A 48 13.67 -1.98 4.66
N GLY A 49 13.83 -3.10 3.96
CA GLY A 49 14.00 -3.11 2.50
C GLY A 49 12.83 -2.46 1.77
N GLN A 50 11.60 -2.76 2.19
CA GLN A 50 10.40 -2.14 1.62
C GLN A 50 10.35 -0.63 1.90
N MET A 51 10.74 -0.19 3.08
CA MET A 51 10.80 1.23 3.43
C MET A 51 11.84 1.99 2.59
N PHE A 52 13.03 1.40 2.38
CA PHE A 52 14.04 1.98 1.49
C PHE A 52 13.51 2.15 0.07
N PHE A 53 12.77 1.18 -0.43
CA PHE A 53 12.16 1.25 -1.76
C PHE A 53 11.04 2.31 -1.82
N SER A 54 10.14 2.33 -0.85
CA SER A 54 9.00 3.27 -0.79
C SER A 54 9.46 4.74 -0.74
N LEU A 55 10.49 5.02 0.06
CA LEU A 55 11.08 6.36 0.18
C LEU A 55 12.09 6.70 -0.92
N SER A 56 12.27 5.81 -1.90
CA SER A 56 13.24 6.00 -3.00
C SER A 56 14.67 6.27 -2.51
N LEU A 57 15.04 5.71 -1.35
CA LEU A 57 16.39 5.80 -0.82
C LEU A 57 17.35 4.96 -1.69
N ALA A 58 18.57 5.39 -1.80
CA ALA A 58 19.61 4.73 -2.60
C ALA A 58 19.39 4.69 -4.13
N MET A 59 18.34 5.31 -4.65
CA MET A 59 18.09 5.43 -6.09
C MET A 59 18.52 6.78 -6.70
N GLY A 60 19.22 7.62 -5.98
CA GLY A 60 19.65 8.96 -6.44
C GLY A 60 18.55 10.03 -6.36
N ALA A 61 17.27 9.68 -6.38
CA ALA A 61 16.17 10.63 -6.41
C ALA A 61 16.20 11.65 -5.24
N MET A 62 16.58 11.21 -4.05
CA MET A 62 16.71 12.11 -2.90
C MET A 62 17.85 13.14 -3.05
N ILE A 63 18.93 12.79 -3.75
CA ILE A 63 20.04 13.71 -4.04
C ILE A 63 19.54 14.76 -5.04
N THR A 64 18.86 14.32 -6.08
CA THR A 64 18.26 15.20 -7.09
C THR A 64 17.28 16.17 -6.46
N TYR A 65 16.34 15.68 -5.64
CA TYR A 65 15.42 16.56 -4.91
C TYR A 65 16.14 17.53 -3.98
N GLY A 66 17.18 17.05 -3.27
CA GLY A 66 18.01 17.90 -2.41
C GLY A 66 18.64 19.07 -3.14
N SER A 67 18.99 18.90 -4.42
CA SER A 67 19.58 19.96 -5.24
C SER A 67 18.62 21.12 -5.57
N TYR A 68 17.31 20.85 -5.54
CA TYR A 68 16.26 21.86 -5.81
C TYR A 68 15.71 22.53 -4.55
N VAL A 69 16.06 22.03 -3.38
CA VAL A 69 15.54 22.60 -2.12
C VAL A 69 16.15 23.97 -1.89
N LYS A 70 15.29 24.96 -1.72
CA LYS A 70 15.72 26.32 -1.41
C LYS A 70 16.26 26.42 0.02
N PRO A 71 17.23 27.32 0.30
CA PRO A 71 17.81 27.47 1.63
C PRO A 71 16.81 27.81 2.76
N GLU A 72 15.67 28.41 2.41
CA GLU A 72 14.63 28.79 3.35
C GLU A 72 13.75 27.63 3.81
N VAL A 73 13.84 26.45 3.15
CA VAL A 73 13.01 25.29 3.45
C VAL A 73 13.52 24.58 4.69
N ASN A 74 12.63 24.38 5.66
CA ASN A 74 12.92 23.58 6.85
C ASN A 74 12.83 22.08 6.51
N LEU A 75 13.99 21.47 6.31
CA LEU A 75 14.10 20.05 5.94
C LEU A 75 13.47 19.12 6.99
N ASN A 76 13.65 19.39 8.29
CA ASN A 76 13.03 18.55 9.32
C ASN A 76 11.51 18.51 9.20
N LYS A 77 10.89 19.67 8.92
CA LYS A 77 9.44 19.72 8.73
C LYS A 77 9.01 18.96 7.49
N ALA A 78 9.77 19.08 6.40
CA ALA A 78 9.49 18.36 5.16
C ALA A 78 9.62 16.84 5.35
N ILE A 79 10.68 16.38 6.01
CA ILE A 79 10.90 14.95 6.30
C ILE A 79 9.77 14.39 7.16
N ASN A 80 9.41 15.07 8.26
CA ASN A 80 8.30 14.62 9.11
C ASN A 80 6.97 14.54 8.34
N GLN A 81 6.70 15.45 7.43
CA GLN A 81 5.51 15.38 6.57
C GLN A 81 5.55 14.18 5.65
N ILE A 82 6.68 13.90 5.00
CA ILE A 82 6.84 12.73 4.13
C ILE A 82 6.61 11.45 4.94
N GLU A 83 7.24 11.32 6.11
CA GLU A 83 7.09 10.15 6.98
C GLU A 83 5.63 9.89 7.38
N ILE A 84 4.93 10.93 7.83
CA ILE A 84 3.52 10.82 8.24
C ILE A 84 2.63 10.43 7.06
N PHE A 85 2.82 11.05 5.89
CA PHE A 85 1.99 10.77 4.73
C PHE A 85 2.30 9.39 4.13
N ASP A 86 3.58 9.01 3.99
CA ASP A 86 3.97 7.70 3.47
C ASP A 86 3.43 6.58 4.36
N THR A 87 3.68 6.64 5.66
CA THR A 87 3.18 5.66 6.63
C THR A 87 1.65 5.63 6.66
N GLY A 88 1.00 6.79 6.67
CA GLY A 88 -0.46 6.90 6.69
C GLY A 88 -1.10 6.29 5.44
N VAL A 89 -0.59 6.59 4.26
CA VAL A 89 -1.10 6.03 3.00
C VAL A 89 -0.83 4.54 2.91
N ALA A 90 0.35 4.07 3.31
CA ALA A 90 0.69 2.65 3.34
C ALA A 90 -0.27 1.86 4.25
N PHE A 91 -0.55 2.40 5.45
CA PHE A 91 -1.49 1.80 6.39
C PHE A 91 -2.92 1.74 5.82
N LEU A 92 -3.40 2.83 5.25
CA LEU A 92 -4.73 2.90 4.63
C LEU A 92 -4.83 1.97 3.42
N ALA A 93 -3.80 1.88 2.60
CA ALA A 93 -3.75 0.96 1.46
C ALA A 93 -3.79 -0.50 1.93
N GLY A 94 -3.01 -0.85 2.96
CA GLY A 94 -3.06 -2.18 3.57
C GLY A 94 -4.44 -2.53 4.11
N ALA A 95 -5.05 -1.61 4.86
CA ALA A 95 -6.39 -1.76 5.43
C ALA A 95 -7.50 -1.89 4.35
N MET A 96 -7.26 -1.39 3.15
CA MET A 96 -8.15 -1.55 2.00
C MET A 96 -7.91 -2.87 1.27
N ILE A 97 -6.66 -3.15 0.93
CA ILE A 97 -6.28 -4.23 0.01
C ILE A 97 -6.38 -5.59 0.71
N ILE A 98 -5.85 -5.73 1.92
CA ILE A 98 -5.75 -7.02 2.60
C ILE A 98 -7.12 -7.69 2.82
N PRO A 99 -8.13 -7.01 3.41
CA PRO A 99 -9.47 -7.60 3.52
C PRO A 99 -10.11 -7.90 2.17
N ALA A 100 -9.92 -7.01 1.19
CA ALA A 100 -10.46 -7.19 -0.14
C ALA A 100 -9.89 -8.43 -0.84
N VAL A 101 -8.58 -8.61 -0.76
CA VAL A 101 -7.88 -9.78 -1.31
C VAL A 101 -8.40 -11.06 -0.68
N TYR A 102 -8.50 -11.09 0.65
CA TYR A 102 -8.98 -12.27 1.34
C TYR A 102 -10.40 -12.65 0.91
N VAL A 103 -11.30 -11.69 0.82
CA VAL A 103 -12.70 -11.92 0.42
C VAL A 103 -12.82 -12.47 -0.99
N PHE A 104 -12.01 -11.98 -1.94
CA PHE A 104 -12.16 -12.33 -3.37
C PHE A 104 -11.20 -13.40 -3.88
N SER A 105 -10.10 -13.62 -3.20
CA SER A 105 -9.03 -14.54 -3.66
C SER A 105 -8.57 -15.53 -2.58
N GLY A 106 -9.12 -15.45 -1.38
CA GLY A 106 -8.78 -16.36 -0.28
C GLY A 106 -7.31 -16.28 0.15
N THR A 107 -6.84 -17.34 0.78
CA THR A 107 -5.45 -17.47 1.27
C THR A 107 -4.42 -17.48 0.13
N GLU A 108 -4.75 -18.12 -1.00
CA GLU A 108 -3.85 -18.19 -2.16
C GLU A 108 -3.57 -16.82 -2.77
N GLY A 109 -4.57 -15.94 -2.74
CA GLY A 109 -4.41 -14.56 -3.23
C GLY A 109 -3.44 -13.72 -2.41
N MET A 110 -3.23 -14.03 -1.14
CA MET A 110 -2.41 -13.20 -0.25
C MET A 110 -0.91 -13.18 -0.60
N GLY A 111 -0.42 -14.15 -1.39
CA GLY A 111 0.96 -14.22 -1.87
C GLY A 111 1.22 -13.61 -3.25
N ALA A 112 0.21 -13.10 -3.94
CA ALA A 112 0.31 -12.77 -5.36
C ALA A 112 0.96 -11.41 -5.71
N GLY A 113 1.46 -10.65 -4.74
CA GLY A 113 2.20 -9.40 -4.98
C GLY A 113 1.40 -8.29 -5.69
N PRO A 114 1.98 -7.54 -6.63
CA PRO A 114 1.33 -6.38 -7.29
C PRO A 114 0.04 -6.72 -8.04
N SER A 115 -0.13 -7.96 -8.48
CA SER A 115 -1.37 -8.42 -9.15
C SER A 115 -2.59 -8.32 -8.23
N LEU A 116 -2.42 -8.32 -6.92
CA LEU A 116 -3.49 -8.14 -5.95
C LEU A 116 -4.28 -6.85 -6.20
N MET A 117 -3.60 -5.76 -6.46
CA MET A 117 -4.23 -4.47 -6.72
C MET A 117 -5.07 -4.49 -7.99
N PHE A 118 -4.58 -5.14 -9.06
CA PHE A 118 -5.25 -5.16 -10.36
C PHE A 118 -6.33 -6.25 -10.49
N ILE A 119 -6.33 -7.26 -9.63
CA ILE A 119 -7.33 -8.33 -9.64
C ILE A 119 -8.39 -8.08 -8.56
N SER A 120 -7.99 -7.80 -7.33
CA SER A 120 -8.91 -7.74 -6.20
C SER A 120 -9.68 -6.43 -6.12
N LEU A 121 -9.04 -5.28 -6.38
CA LEU A 121 -9.73 -3.99 -6.32
C LEU A 121 -10.84 -3.82 -7.36
N PRO A 122 -10.69 -4.22 -8.64
CA PRO A 122 -11.80 -4.20 -9.59
C PRO A 122 -13.00 -5.03 -9.12
N LYS A 123 -12.78 -6.16 -8.44
CA LYS A 123 -13.87 -6.96 -7.87
C LYS A 123 -14.60 -6.22 -6.74
N VAL A 124 -13.85 -5.50 -5.87
CA VAL A 124 -14.45 -4.63 -4.85
C VAL A 124 -15.29 -3.54 -5.51
N PHE A 125 -14.76 -2.87 -6.52
CA PHE A 125 -15.51 -1.83 -7.24
C PHE A 125 -16.77 -2.39 -7.91
N SER A 126 -16.69 -3.57 -8.52
CA SER A 126 -17.86 -4.24 -9.09
C SER A 126 -18.91 -4.56 -8.02
N ALA A 127 -18.50 -4.95 -6.83
CA ALA A 127 -19.41 -5.20 -5.70
C ALA A 127 -20.09 -3.93 -5.14
N MET A 128 -19.59 -2.74 -5.51
CA MET A 128 -20.20 -1.44 -5.18
C MET A 128 -21.27 -0.99 -6.19
N GLY A 129 -21.51 -1.76 -7.26
CA GLY A 129 -22.47 -1.42 -8.31
C GLY A 129 -22.05 -0.18 -9.12
N LYS A 130 -23.03 0.67 -9.52
CA LYS A 130 -22.79 1.85 -10.34
C LYS A 130 -21.81 2.86 -9.73
N ALA A 131 -21.86 3.04 -8.42
CA ALA A 131 -20.92 3.91 -7.70
C ALA A 131 -19.48 3.37 -7.78
N GLY A 132 -19.32 2.06 -7.79
CA GLY A 132 -18.01 1.40 -7.89
C GLY A 132 -17.30 1.67 -9.21
N THR A 133 -18.01 1.76 -10.31
CA THR A 133 -17.42 2.12 -11.60
C THR A 133 -16.78 3.51 -11.55
N PHE A 134 -17.47 4.49 -11.00
CA PHE A 134 -16.93 5.86 -10.86
C PHE A 134 -15.72 5.89 -9.92
N VAL A 135 -15.81 5.24 -8.77
CA VAL A 135 -14.72 5.14 -7.79
C VAL A 135 -13.52 4.42 -8.39
N GLY A 136 -13.75 3.35 -9.16
CA GLY A 136 -12.70 2.58 -9.82
C GLY A 136 -11.97 3.40 -10.88
N ILE A 137 -12.69 4.12 -11.74
CA ILE A 137 -12.08 5.01 -12.72
C ILE A 137 -11.20 6.06 -12.03
N LEU A 138 -11.74 6.73 -11.01
CA LEU A 138 -11.00 7.75 -10.25
C LEU A 138 -9.75 7.16 -9.58
N PHE A 139 -9.87 5.95 -9.03
CA PHE A 139 -8.75 5.24 -8.40
C PHE A 139 -7.63 4.98 -9.42
N PHE A 140 -7.94 4.37 -10.55
CA PHE A 140 -6.92 4.04 -11.55
C PHE A 140 -6.33 5.25 -12.23
N VAL A 141 -7.11 6.31 -12.47
CA VAL A 141 -6.58 7.60 -12.96
C VAL A 141 -5.60 8.18 -11.96
N THR A 142 -5.93 8.18 -10.67
CA THR A 142 -5.01 8.65 -9.62
C THR A 142 -3.74 7.78 -9.55
N ALA A 143 -3.87 6.47 -9.69
CA ALA A 143 -2.73 5.55 -9.72
C ALA A 143 -1.81 5.80 -10.92
N ILE A 144 -2.36 6.11 -12.10
CA ILE A 144 -1.58 6.48 -13.29
C ILE A 144 -0.76 7.75 -13.02
N PHE A 145 -1.37 8.81 -12.47
CA PHE A 145 -0.65 10.04 -12.13
C PHE A 145 0.44 9.80 -11.08
N ALA A 146 0.16 8.98 -10.07
CA ALA A 146 1.15 8.62 -9.06
C ALA A 146 2.34 7.86 -9.66
N THR A 147 2.08 6.93 -10.58
CA THR A 147 3.13 6.18 -11.29
C THR A 147 3.94 7.08 -12.20
N LEU A 148 3.27 7.97 -12.96
CA LEU A 148 3.96 8.92 -13.85
C LEU A 148 4.89 9.85 -13.08
N SER A 149 4.46 10.39 -11.93
CA SER A 149 5.31 11.23 -11.10
C SER A 149 6.55 10.49 -10.59
N SER A 150 6.40 9.23 -10.21
CA SER A 150 7.53 8.37 -9.81
C SER A 150 8.47 8.09 -10.99
N CYS A 151 7.94 7.81 -12.18
CA CYS A 151 8.76 7.61 -13.38
C CYS A 151 9.57 8.86 -13.74
N ILE A 152 8.96 10.04 -13.66
CA ILE A 152 9.65 11.32 -13.92
C ILE A 152 10.78 11.50 -12.92
N SER A 153 10.54 11.25 -11.64
CA SER A 153 11.56 11.36 -10.58
C SER A 153 12.77 10.46 -10.82
N VAL A 154 12.53 9.22 -11.24
CA VAL A 154 13.60 8.27 -11.56
C VAL A 154 14.38 8.73 -12.81
N LEU A 155 13.69 9.16 -13.86
CA LEU A 155 14.33 9.66 -15.08
C LEU A 155 15.19 10.90 -14.82
N GLU A 156 14.78 11.76 -13.91
CA GLU A 156 15.54 12.98 -13.57
C GLU A 156 16.77 12.67 -12.71
N SER A 157 16.82 11.51 -12.06
CA SER A 157 17.96 11.07 -11.25
C SER A 157 19.06 10.36 -12.04
N ILE A 158 18.82 10.08 -13.32
CA ILE A 158 19.78 9.44 -14.25
C ILE A 158 20.57 10.50 -15.01
#